data_c3a6d50f8da2bfdf36c2cd888b46c057
#
_entry.id   c3a6d50f8da2bfdf36c2cd888b46c057
#
_cell.length_a   1.000
_cell.length_b   1.000
_cell.length_c   1.000
_cell.angle_alpha   90.00
_cell.angle_beta   90.00
_cell.angle_gamma   90.00
#
_symmetry.space_group_name_H-M   'P 1'
#
loop_
_entity.id
_entity.type
_entity.pdbx_description
1 polymer ?
#
loop_
_entity_poly.entity_id
_entity_poly.type
_entity_poly.pdbx_seq_one_letter_code
_entity_poly.pdbx_strand_id
1 'polypeptide(L)'
;MFEEIENKWTEDSGDYDDMIQKQLSNKRTVSYWTKELKRLLGPEPLRILEVGCGPGFMSVIAARLGHDVKAIDGSSGMVEKARRNMRQYHQQVEICEEDGVTLPLEQEESYDVIISRDAVWTLYDPEKAFRRWKDILKPGGRIIYFDGDYRTIEPTLKTKIHMKIADFLIYVTEKKTYETDVKENSGIYEKLPFTSQKRPEVDFQVLKKVGFARIQIRENRWLNSPWRMDFWKYGYQGKKFIVIATKKEK
;
A
#
# COMPACT_ATOMS: atom_id res chain seq x y z
N MET A 1 -15.41 -0.67 -13.28
CA MET A 1 -14.17 -0.06 -12.71
C MET A 1 -13.59 -0.94 -11.60
N PHE A 2 -14.35 -1.29 -10.53
CA PHE A 2 -13.85 -2.18 -9.48
C PHE A 2 -13.38 -3.53 -10.06
N GLU A 3 -14.26 -4.28 -10.75
CA GLU A 3 -13.93 -5.56 -11.40
C GLU A 3 -12.73 -5.47 -12.38
N GLU A 4 -12.58 -4.38 -13.11
CA GLU A 4 -11.45 -4.19 -14.02
C GLU A 4 -10.12 -4.08 -13.26
N ILE A 5 -10.13 -3.38 -12.12
CA ILE A 5 -8.96 -3.24 -11.24
C ILE A 5 -8.60 -4.58 -10.62
N GLU A 6 -9.61 -5.32 -10.10
CA GLU A 6 -9.42 -6.64 -9.49
C GLU A 6 -8.86 -7.67 -10.47
N ASN A 7 -9.42 -7.72 -11.67
CA ASN A 7 -8.96 -8.63 -12.71
C ASN A 7 -7.49 -8.35 -13.05
N LYS A 8 -7.11 -7.07 -13.21
CA LYS A 8 -5.73 -6.69 -13.49
C LYS A 8 -4.78 -7.12 -12.38
N TRP A 9 -5.11 -6.86 -11.12
CA TRP A 9 -4.28 -7.30 -9.99
C TRP A 9 -4.25 -8.81 -9.84
N THR A 10 -5.30 -9.52 -10.26
CA THR A 10 -5.33 -10.98 -10.28
C THR A 10 -4.34 -11.53 -11.32
N GLU A 11 -4.30 -10.96 -12.52
CA GLU A 11 -3.32 -11.30 -13.56
C GLU A 11 -1.88 -11.06 -13.08
N ASP A 12 -1.62 -9.91 -12.43
CA ASP A 12 -0.29 -9.49 -11.96
C ASP A 12 0.12 -10.17 -10.64
N SER A 13 -0.75 -10.96 -10.01
CA SER A 13 -0.53 -11.50 -8.67
C SER A 13 0.72 -12.38 -8.54
N GLY A 14 1.11 -13.07 -9.61
CA GLY A 14 2.32 -13.91 -9.64
C GLY A 14 3.60 -13.10 -9.50
N ASP A 15 3.77 -12.08 -10.34
CA ASP A 15 4.95 -11.19 -10.32
C ASP A 15 5.03 -10.38 -9.02
N TYR A 16 3.87 -9.97 -8.51
CA TYR A 16 3.79 -9.26 -7.24
C TYR A 16 4.19 -10.14 -6.06
N ASP A 17 3.77 -11.41 -6.07
CA ASP A 17 4.17 -12.36 -5.04
C ASP A 17 5.68 -12.62 -5.06
N ASP A 18 6.28 -12.81 -6.22
CA ASP A 18 7.73 -12.96 -6.36
C ASP A 18 8.49 -11.76 -5.76
N MET A 19 7.99 -10.55 -5.98
CA MET A 19 8.53 -9.34 -5.37
C MET A 19 8.40 -9.38 -3.85
N ILE A 20 7.25 -9.77 -3.31
CA ILE A 20 7.02 -9.87 -1.87
C ILE A 20 7.90 -10.94 -1.22
N GLN A 21 8.09 -12.11 -1.86
CA GLN A 21 9.01 -13.14 -1.38
C GLN A 21 10.46 -12.60 -1.28
N LYS A 22 10.92 -11.86 -2.30
CA LYS A 22 12.23 -11.20 -2.26
C LYS A 22 12.33 -10.19 -1.11
N GLN A 23 11.27 -9.41 -0.85
CA GLN A 23 11.23 -8.46 0.26
C GLN A 23 11.25 -9.17 1.62
N LEU A 24 10.47 -10.24 1.80
CA LEU A 24 10.39 -11.02 3.04
C LEU A 24 11.70 -11.81 3.33
N SER A 25 12.43 -12.22 2.30
CA SER A 25 13.75 -12.85 2.46
C SER A 25 14.88 -11.84 2.75
N ASN A 26 14.68 -10.56 2.46
CA ASN A 26 15.69 -9.52 2.65
C ASN A 26 15.67 -9.00 4.10
N LYS A 27 16.64 -9.41 4.91
CA LYS A 27 16.76 -9.03 6.34
C LYS A 27 16.75 -7.50 6.57
N ARG A 28 17.34 -6.70 5.68
CA ARG A 28 17.37 -5.23 5.82
C ARG A 28 15.97 -4.64 5.62
N THR A 29 15.25 -5.12 4.61
CA THR A 29 13.88 -4.70 4.30
C THR A 29 12.95 -5.07 5.45
N VAL A 30 12.98 -6.33 5.90
CA VAL A 30 12.17 -6.79 7.04
C VAL A 30 12.49 -5.98 8.30
N SER A 31 13.78 -5.76 8.62
CA SER A 31 14.19 -4.98 9.79
C SER A 31 13.68 -3.53 9.74
N TYR A 32 13.74 -2.90 8.57
CA TYR A 32 13.20 -1.53 8.41
C TYR A 32 11.69 -1.51 8.70
N TRP A 33 10.91 -2.36 8.04
CA TRP A 33 9.47 -2.37 8.18
C TRP A 33 9.01 -2.79 9.59
N THR A 34 9.72 -3.74 10.21
CA THR A 34 9.47 -4.12 11.62
C THR A 34 9.67 -2.93 12.56
N LYS A 35 10.78 -2.20 12.42
CA LYS A 35 11.06 -1.01 13.24
C LYS A 35 10.05 0.10 12.98
N GLU A 36 9.70 0.33 11.73
CA GLU A 36 8.76 1.38 11.34
C GLU A 36 7.34 1.09 11.86
N LEU A 37 6.84 -0.15 11.68
CA LEU A 37 5.55 -0.54 12.24
C LEU A 37 5.55 -0.51 13.77
N LYS A 38 6.58 -1.06 14.42
CA LYS A 38 6.70 -0.99 15.89
C LYS A 38 6.64 0.44 16.41
N ARG A 39 7.31 1.37 15.73
CA ARG A 39 7.30 2.80 16.10
C ARG A 39 5.92 3.46 15.90
N LEU A 40 5.17 3.04 14.86
CA LEU A 40 3.86 3.61 14.52
C LEU A 40 2.73 2.98 15.32
N LEU A 41 2.80 1.70 15.60
CA LEU A 41 1.74 0.94 16.29
C LEU A 41 1.89 1.02 17.81
N GLY A 42 3.11 1.09 18.31
CA GLY A 42 3.39 0.99 19.75
C GLY A 42 3.60 -0.45 20.20
N PRO A 43 3.78 -0.68 21.51
CA PRO A 43 4.10 -2.01 22.06
C PRO A 43 2.86 -2.87 22.34
N GLU A 44 1.69 -2.27 22.50
CA GLU A 44 0.48 -2.97 22.89
C GLU A 44 -0.14 -3.75 21.73
N PRO A 45 -0.70 -4.94 21.95
CA PRO A 45 -1.46 -5.65 20.94
C PRO A 45 -2.66 -4.83 20.45
N LEU A 46 -2.81 -4.71 19.15
CA LEU A 46 -3.87 -3.95 18.49
C LEU A 46 -4.64 -4.86 17.55
N ARG A 47 -5.92 -4.58 17.34
CA ARG A 47 -6.71 -5.16 16.27
C ARG A 47 -6.55 -4.31 15.01
N ILE A 48 -5.96 -4.90 13.99
CA ILE A 48 -5.55 -4.22 12.75
C ILE A 48 -6.31 -4.78 11.56
N LEU A 49 -6.83 -3.89 10.71
CA LEU A 49 -7.26 -4.24 9.36
C LEU A 49 -6.19 -3.77 8.36
N GLU A 50 -5.65 -4.67 7.54
CA GLU A 50 -4.86 -4.30 6.38
C GLU A 50 -5.77 -4.25 5.14
N VAL A 51 -5.83 -3.09 4.46
CA VAL A 51 -6.61 -2.89 3.23
C VAL A 51 -5.68 -2.85 2.04
N GLY A 52 -5.96 -3.69 1.03
CA GLY A 52 -5.09 -3.90 -0.12
C GLY A 52 -3.81 -4.64 0.29
N CYS A 53 -3.96 -5.81 0.90
CA CYS A 53 -2.84 -6.53 1.47
C CYS A 53 -1.89 -7.14 0.41
N GLY A 54 -2.35 -7.27 -0.85
CA GLY A 54 -1.62 -7.99 -1.87
C GLY A 54 -1.21 -9.38 -1.38
N PRO A 55 0.02 -9.84 -1.63
CA PRO A 55 0.52 -11.11 -1.11
C PRO A 55 0.85 -11.12 0.40
N GLY A 56 0.49 -10.07 1.17
CA GLY A 56 0.49 -10.09 2.64
C GLY A 56 1.80 -9.68 3.32
N PHE A 57 2.63 -8.81 2.71
CA PHE A 57 3.89 -8.39 3.32
C PHE A 57 3.71 -7.71 4.68
N MET A 58 2.82 -6.70 4.76
CA MET A 58 2.60 -5.95 6.00
C MET A 58 1.87 -6.81 7.03
N SER A 59 0.96 -7.69 6.60
CA SER A 59 0.29 -8.68 7.46
C SER A 59 1.31 -9.57 8.19
N VAL A 60 2.30 -10.11 7.46
CA VAL A 60 3.37 -10.93 8.06
C VAL A 60 4.14 -10.13 9.12
N ILE A 61 4.49 -8.87 8.83
CA ILE A 61 5.26 -8.05 9.77
C ILE A 61 4.41 -7.67 11.00
N ALA A 62 3.16 -7.26 10.81
CA ALA A 62 2.27 -6.87 11.90
C ALA A 62 1.93 -8.05 12.82
N ALA A 63 1.64 -9.23 12.25
CA ALA A 63 1.40 -10.45 13.03
C ALA A 63 2.64 -10.89 13.82
N ARG A 64 3.86 -10.79 13.25
CA ARG A 64 5.12 -11.04 13.97
C ARG A 64 5.37 -10.09 15.14
N LEU A 65 4.77 -8.89 15.10
CA LEU A 65 4.82 -7.93 16.20
C LEU A 65 3.81 -8.23 17.30
N GLY A 66 2.96 -9.26 17.15
CA GLY A 66 1.97 -9.70 18.14
C GLY A 66 0.61 -9.01 18.03
N HIS A 67 0.31 -8.36 16.91
CA HIS A 67 -1.00 -7.75 16.68
C HIS A 67 -2.01 -8.78 16.14
N ASP A 68 -3.30 -8.56 16.42
CA ASP A 68 -4.43 -9.28 15.83
C ASP A 68 -4.74 -8.67 14.46
N VAL A 69 -4.45 -9.41 13.38
CA VAL A 69 -4.50 -8.88 12.02
C VAL A 69 -5.56 -9.60 11.21
N LYS A 70 -6.48 -8.82 10.63
CA LYS A 70 -7.29 -9.19 9.48
C LYS A 70 -6.77 -8.44 8.27
N ALA A 71 -6.73 -9.09 7.11
CA ALA A 71 -6.25 -8.49 5.88
C ALA A 71 -7.21 -8.76 4.73
N ILE A 72 -7.41 -7.75 3.91
CA ILE A 72 -8.31 -7.84 2.76
C ILE A 72 -7.64 -7.36 1.48
N ASP A 73 -8.06 -7.94 0.38
CA ASP A 73 -7.73 -7.47 -0.96
C ASP A 73 -8.93 -7.73 -1.89
N GLY A 74 -9.13 -6.86 -2.88
CA GLY A 74 -10.19 -7.06 -3.87
C GLY A 74 -9.85 -8.15 -4.89
N SER A 75 -8.58 -8.46 -5.07
CA SER A 75 -8.10 -9.44 -6.04
C SER A 75 -8.06 -10.85 -5.44
N SER A 76 -8.82 -11.78 -6.02
CA SER A 76 -8.80 -13.20 -5.63
C SER A 76 -7.40 -13.82 -5.77
N GLY A 77 -6.65 -13.43 -6.80
CA GLY A 77 -5.27 -13.87 -7.00
C GLY A 77 -4.34 -13.41 -5.89
N MET A 78 -4.45 -12.16 -5.43
CA MET A 78 -3.69 -11.63 -4.29
C MET A 78 -4.06 -12.35 -2.99
N VAL A 79 -5.35 -12.54 -2.74
CA VAL A 79 -5.87 -13.28 -1.56
C VAL A 79 -5.31 -14.70 -1.49
N GLU A 80 -5.28 -15.41 -2.61
CA GLU A 80 -4.68 -16.77 -2.69
C GLU A 80 -3.20 -16.74 -2.30
N LYS A 81 -2.44 -15.79 -2.86
CA LYS A 81 -1.01 -15.62 -2.53
C LYS A 81 -0.82 -15.26 -1.06
N ALA A 82 -1.62 -14.33 -0.53
CA ALA A 82 -1.57 -13.95 0.89
C ALA A 82 -1.80 -15.16 1.82
N ARG A 83 -2.86 -15.93 1.57
CA ARG A 83 -3.17 -17.14 2.35
C ARG A 83 -2.02 -18.17 2.31
N ARG A 84 -1.41 -18.37 1.15
CA ARG A 84 -0.24 -19.24 1.01
C ARG A 84 0.93 -18.71 1.84
N ASN A 85 1.20 -17.41 1.75
CA ASN A 85 2.31 -16.77 2.44
C ASN A 85 2.12 -16.79 3.97
N MET A 86 0.90 -16.58 4.48
CA MET A 86 0.64 -16.73 5.91
C MET A 86 1.01 -18.14 6.40
N ARG A 87 0.63 -19.19 5.67
CA ARG A 87 1.03 -20.57 6.01
C ARG A 87 2.56 -20.75 5.97
N GLN A 88 3.22 -20.26 4.91
CA GLN A 88 4.67 -20.36 4.74
C GLN A 88 5.45 -19.67 5.87
N TYR A 89 4.97 -18.53 6.33
CA TYR A 89 5.60 -17.75 7.39
C TYR A 89 5.06 -18.03 8.80
N HIS A 90 4.20 -19.05 8.93
CA HIS A 90 3.59 -19.49 10.20
C HIS A 90 2.87 -18.35 10.94
N GLN A 91 2.12 -17.53 10.19
CA GLN A 91 1.32 -16.45 10.77
C GLN A 91 -0.17 -16.80 10.72
N GLN A 92 -0.88 -16.47 11.78
CA GLN A 92 -2.34 -16.58 11.85
C GLN A 92 -2.94 -15.21 11.55
N VAL A 93 -3.40 -15.04 10.31
CA VAL A 93 -4.06 -13.83 9.82
C VAL A 93 -5.30 -14.26 9.05
N GLU A 94 -6.43 -13.66 9.36
CA GLU A 94 -7.64 -13.83 8.57
C GLU A 94 -7.48 -13.07 7.25
N ILE A 95 -7.60 -13.78 6.12
CA ILE A 95 -7.47 -13.18 4.78
C ILE A 95 -8.80 -13.32 4.04
N CYS A 96 -9.39 -12.19 3.63
CA CYS A 96 -10.66 -12.14 2.93
C CYS A 96 -10.54 -11.41 1.59
N GLU A 97 -11.33 -11.84 0.61
CA GLU A 97 -11.58 -11.07 -0.60
C GLU A 97 -12.69 -10.07 -0.31
N GLU A 98 -12.38 -8.77 -0.42
CA GLU A 98 -13.31 -7.72 -0.06
C GLU A 98 -12.94 -6.39 -0.72
N ASP A 99 -13.96 -5.61 -1.12
CA ASP A 99 -13.77 -4.26 -1.66
C ASP A 99 -13.30 -3.27 -0.58
N GLY A 100 -12.09 -2.77 -0.72
CA GLY A 100 -11.47 -1.82 0.21
C GLY A 100 -12.16 -0.45 0.30
N VAL A 101 -13.06 -0.12 -0.64
CA VAL A 101 -13.85 1.13 -0.61
C VAL A 101 -15.09 0.99 0.25
N THR A 102 -15.81 -0.12 0.11
CA THR A 102 -17.12 -0.30 0.77
C THR A 102 -17.03 -1.07 2.08
N LEU A 103 -16.09 -1.98 2.22
CA LEU A 103 -15.88 -2.83 3.41
C LEU A 103 -17.21 -3.39 3.96
N PRO A 104 -17.97 -4.15 3.15
CA PRO A 104 -19.32 -4.56 3.53
C PRO A 104 -19.37 -5.57 4.67
N LEU A 105 -18.28 -6.31 4.89
CA LEU A 105 -18.20 -7.35 5.92
C LEU A 105 -17.69 -6.81 7.28
N GLU A 106 -17.21 -5.55 7.32
CA GLU A 106 -16.59 -4.99 8.50
C GLU A 106 -17.62 -4.26 9.39
N GLN A 107 -17.50 -4.48 10.70
CA GLN A 107 -18.36 -3.83 11.70
C GLN A 107 -17.80 -2.46 12.09
N GLU A 108 -18.68 -1.55 12.50
CA GLU A 108 -18.29 -0.25 13.04
C GLU A 108 -17.50 -0.39 14.35
N GLU A 109 -16.61 0.56 14.59
CA GLU A 109 -15.78 0.67 15.80
C GLU A 109 -15.06 -0.64 16.19
N SER A 110 -14.61 -1.44 15.19
CA SER A 110 -13.99 -2.75 15.42
C SER A 110 -12.47 -2.71 15.44
N TYR A 111 -11.82 -1.74 14.80
CA TYR A 111 -10.38 -1.72 14.61
C TYR A 111 -9.70 -0.57 15.35
N ASP A 112 -8.55 -0.86 15.94
CA ASP A 112 -7.68 0.16 16.54
C ASP A 112 -6.88 0.90 15.46
N VAL A 113 -6.47 0.15 14.42
CA VAL A 113 -5.68 0.70 13.30
C VAL A 113 -6.11 0.06 11.99
N ILE A 114 -6.17 0.87 10.94
CA ILE A 114 -6.20 0.40 9.56
C ILE A 114 -4.83 0.70 8.95
N ILE A 115 -4.20 -0.31 8.33
CA ILE A 115 -2.95 -0.14 7.58
C ILE A 115 -3.18 -0.40 6.10
N SER A 116 -2.37 0.25 5.25
CA SER A 116 -2.34 -0.02 3.81
C SER A 116 -0.95 0.31 3.26
N ARG A 117 -0.50 -0.41 2.23
CA ARG A 117 0.77 -0.13 1.57
C ARG A 117 0.65 -0.26 0.06
N ASP A 118 0.97 0.82 -0.65
CA ASP A 118 0.96 0.90 -2.11
C ASP A 118 -0.39 0.50 -2.76
N ALA A 119 -1.53 0.71 -2.04
CA ALA A 119 -2.87 0.37 -2.50
C ALA A 119 -3.86 1.55 -2.48
N VAL A 120 -3.66 2.57 -1.63
CA VAL A 120 -4.60 3.69 -1.53
C VAL A 120 -4.72 4.47 -2.85
N TRP A 121 -3.68 4.53 -3.65
CA TRP A 121 -3.69 5.19 -4.95
C TRP A 121 -4.65 4.54 -5.97
N THR A 122 -5.03 3.27 -5.77
CA THR A 122 -5.94 2.52 -6.64
C THR A 122 -7.41 2.63 -6.24
N LEU A 123 -7.73 3.32 -5.14
CA LEU A 123 -9.10 3.48 -4.70
C LEU A 123 -9.93 4.26 -5.75
N TYR A 124 -11.00 3.65 -6.23
CA TYR A 124 -11.89 4.26 -7.23
C TYR A 124 -12.78 5.36 -6.63
N ASP A 125 -12.99 5.39 -5.31
CA ASP A 125 -13.66 6.43 -4.55
C ASP A 125 -12.99 6.64 -3.18
N PRO A 126 -11.90 7.43 -3.13
CA PRO A 126 -11.15 7.64 -1.89
C PRO A 126 -11.95 8.30 -0.77
N GLU A 127 -12.90 9.19 -1.10
CA GLU A 127 -13.72 9.84 -0.08
C GLU A 127 -14.67 8.84 0.59
N LYS A 128 -15.34 8.02 -0.19
CA LYS A 128 -16.20 6.93 0.31
C LYS A 128 -15.39 5.94 1.13
N ALA A 129 -14.23 5.52 0.64
CA ALA A 129 -13.32 4.63 1.34
C ALA A 129 -12.93 5.19 2.72
N PHE A 130 -12.41 6.42 2.77
CA PHE A 130 -11.97 7.01 4.04
C PHE A 130 -13.13 7.29 5.01
N ARG A 131 -14.35 7.56 4.52
CA ARG A 131 -15.54 7.59 5.38
C ARG A 131 -15.78 6.23 6.03
N ARG A 132 -15.84 5.19 5.22
CA ARG A 132 -16.05 3.83 5.69
C ARG A 132 -14.94 3.37 6.64
N TRP A 133 -13.69 3.65 6.32
CA TRP A 133 -12.55 3.34 7.19
C TRP A 133 -12.66 4.06 8.55
N LYS A 134 -13.10 5.31 8.53
CA LYS A 134 -13.35 6.06 9.76
C LYS A 134 -14.48 5.44 10.59
N ASP A 135 -15.55 4.94 9.96
CA ASP A 135 -16.68 4.34 10.67
C ASP A 135 -16.28 3.04 11.40
N ILE A 136 -15.47 2.19 10.75
CA ILE A 136 -15.00 0.92 11.34
C ILE A 136 -13.87 1.10 12.36
N LEU A 137 -13.19 2.25 12.39
CA LEU A 137 -12.24 2.56 13.44
C LEU A 137 -12.94 2.85 14.78
N LYS A 138 -12.38 2.33 15.86
CA LYS A 138 -12.74 2.74 17.23
C LYS A 138 -12.50 4.24 17.44
N PRO A 139 -13.15 4.90 18.41
CA PRO A 139 -12.77 6.25 18.84
C PRO A 139 -11.27 6.30 19.19
N GLY A 140 -10.57 7.34 18.71
CA GLY A 140 -9.11 7.44 18.87
C GLY A 140 -8.29 6.52 17.94
N GLY A 141 -8.95 5.60 17.22
CA GLY A 141 -8.31 4.76 16.22
C GLY A 141 -7.75 5.56 15.04
N ARG A 142 -6.86 4.96 14.27
CA ARG A 142 -6.15 5.67 13.20
C ARG A 142 -5.95 4.85 11.94
N ILE A 143 -5.88 5.52 10.81
CA ILE A 143 -5.36 4.94 9.57
C ILE A 143 -3.86 5.26 9.45
N ILE A 144 -3.10 4.33 8.92
CA ILE A 144 -1.67 4.49 8.61
C ILE A 144 -1.45 3.88 7.24
N TYR A 145 -1.08 4.70 6.25
CA TYR A 145 -0.73 4.13 4.96
C TYR A 145 0.57 4.67 4.39
N PHE A 146 1.22 3.81 3.63
CA PHE A 146 2.48 4.04 2.94
C PHE A 146 2.18 4.03 1.45
N ASP A 147 2.45 5.14 0.76
CA ASP A 147 2.08 5.24 -0.65
C ASP A 147 3.04 6.15 -1.42
N GLY A 148 2.77 6.38 -2.68
CA GLY A 148 3.55 7.24 -3.56
C GLY A 148 2.69 8.17 -4.41
N ASP A 149 3.34 9.18 -4.99
CA ASP A 149 2.73 10.07 -5.97
C ASP A 149 2.88 9.46 -7.37
N TYR A 150 2.01 8.50 -7.69
CA TYR A 150 2.04 7.73 -8.95
C TYR A 150 1.28 8.40 -10.10
N ARG A 151 1.26 9.74 -10.12
CA ARG A 151 0.56 10.46 -11.17
C ARG A 151 1.12 10.15 -12.56
N THR A 152 0.20 10.02 -13.51
CA THR A 152 0.53 9.98 -14.93
C THR A 152 0.82 11.40 -15.39
N ILE A 153 2.10 11.81 -15.41
CA ILE A 153 2.56 13.10 -15.89
C ILE A 153 3.65 12.89 -16.96
N GLU A 154 3.73 13.81 -17.91
CA GLU A 154 4.81 13.81 -18.89
C GLU A 154 6.18 13.83 -18.18
N PRO A 155 7.06 12.85 -18.47
CA PRO A 155 8.33 12.75 -17.78
C PRO A 155 9.27 13.88 -18.16
N THR A 156 9.82 14.57 -17.18
CA THR A 156 10.87 15.57 -17.37
C THR A 156 12.15 14.93 -17.94
N LEU A 157 13.07 15.73 -18.47
CA LEU A 157 14.38 15.23 -18.94
C LEU A 157 15.11 14.45 -17.82
N LYS A 158 15.05 14.95 -16.58
CA LYS A 158 15.63 14.27 -15.40
C LYS A 158 14.96 12.91 -15.15
N THR A 159 13.65 12.85 -15.25
CA THR A 159 12.89 11.61 -15.12
C THR A 159 13.25 10.62 -16.22
N LYS A 160 13.35 11.08 -17.48
CA LYS A 160 13.75 10.23 -18.61
C LYS A 160 15.16 9.64 -18.43
N ILE A 161 16.10 10.41 -17.91
CA ILE A 161 17.44 9.91 -17.56
C ILE A 161 17.36 8.85 -16.46
N HIS A 162 16.58 9.13 -15.40
CA HIS A 162 16.40 8.17 -14.30
C HIS A 162 15.77 6.85 -14.79
N MET A 163 14.76 6.92 -15.66
CA MET A 163 14.15 5.73 -16.28
C MET A 163 15.17 4.88 -17.04
N LYS A 164 16.04 5.48 -17.85
CA LYS A 164 17.11 4.73 -18.55
C LYS A 164 18.09 4.04 -17.58
N ILE A 165 18.42 4.71 -16.47
CA ILE A 165 19.26 4.12 -15.43
C ILE A 165 18.50 2.96 -14.77
N ALA A 166 17.21 3.13 -14.49
CA ALA A 166 16.36 2.11 -13.91
C ALA A 166 16.29 0.86 -14.79
N ASP A 167 15.99 1.03 -16.08
CA ASP A 167 15.92 -0.07 -17.06
C ASP A 167 17.23 -0.87 -17.10
N PHE A 168 18.37 -0.17 -17.17
CA PHE A 168 19.67 -0.81 -17.13
C PHE A 168 19.91 -1.60 -15.83
N LEU A 169 19.60 -1.01 -14.69
CA LEU A 169 19.77 -1.66 -13.39
C LEU A 169 18.87 -2.87 -13.21
N ILE A 170 17.62 -2.78 -13.65
CA ILE A 170 16.65 -3.89 -13.61
C ILE A 170 17.15 -5.02 -14.51
N TYR A 171 17.57 -4.71 -15.74
CA TYR A 171 18.12 -5.71 -16.68
C TYR A 171 19.31 -6.46 -16.06
N VAL A 172 20.29 -5.74 -15.49
CA VAL A 172 21.50 -6.35 -14.93
C VAL A 172 21.21 -7.19 -13.68
N THR A 173 20.28 -6.73 -12.82
CA THR A 173 20.06 -7.34 -11.51
C THR A 173 18.92 -8.35 -11.48
N GLU A 174 17.95 -8.23 -12.38
CA GLU A 174 16.73 -9.06 -12.37
C GLU A 174 16.57 -9.88 -13.66
N LYS A 175 17.42 -9.61 -14.67
CA LYS A 175 17.37 -10.22 -16.01
C LYS A 175 15.99 -10.11 -16.67
N LYS A 176 15.23 -9.08 -16.28
CA LYS A 176 13.93 -8.71 -16.86
C LYS A 176 14.17 -7.48 -17.74
N THR A 177 13.66 -7.49 -18.97
CA THR A 177 13.45 -6.28 -19.73
C THR A 177 12.10 -5.72 -19.31
N TYR A 178 12.09 -4.55 -18.68
CA TYR A 178 10.88 -3.76 -18.62
C TYR A 178 10.69 -3.18 -20.04
N GLU A 179 10.07 -3.94 -20.91
CA GLU A 179 9.29 -3.28 -21.94
C GLU A 179 8.24 -2.51 -21.14
N THR A 180 8.34 -1.21 -21.24
CA THR A 180 7.39 -0.29 -20.65
C THR A 180 6.03 -0.54 -21.31
N ASP A 181 5.31 -1.54 -20.84
CA ASP A 181 3.88 -1.75 -21.09
C ASP A 181 3.05 -0.62 -20.43
N VAL A 182 3.67 0.56 -20.32
CA VAL A 182 3.02 1.80 -19.92
C VAL A 182 1.84 2.13 -20.83
N LYS A 183 1.82 1.62 -22.06
CA LYS A 183 0.74 1.92 -23.02
C LYS A 183 -0.48 1.01 -22.90
N GLU A 184 -0.36 -0.25 -22.53
CA GLU A 184 -1.51 -1.15 -22.42
C GLU A 184 -2.27 -1.01 -21.09
N ASN A 185 -1.58 -0.61 -20.02
CA ASN A 185 -2.17 -0.46 -18.69
C ASN A 185 -2.65 0.96 -18.35
N SER A 186 -2.40 1.96 -19.19
CA SER A 186 -2.72 3.37 -18.92
C SER A 186 -4.23 3.63 -18.77
N GLY A 187 -5.08 2.93 -19.50
CA GLY A 187 -6.51 3.24 -19.59
C GLY A 187 -7.31 3.09 -18.29
N ILE A 188 -6.98 2.11 -17.42
CA ILE A 188 -7.69 1.88 -16.15
C ILE A 188 -7.20 2.86 -15.09
N TYR A 189 -5.89 3.00 -14.97
CA TYR A 189 -5.28 3.83 -13.93
C TYR A 189 -5.48 5.33 -14.18
N GLU A 190 -5.58 5.78 -15.43
CA GLU A 190 -5.89 7.17 -15.77
C GLU A 190 -7.26 7.65 -15.25
N LYS A 191 -8.19 6.72 -15.05
CA LYS A 191 -9.52 7.01 -14.52
C LYS A 191 -9.57 7.12 -13.00
N LEU A 192 -8.49 6.74 -12.31
CA LEU A 192 -8.46 6.75 -10.84
C LEU A 192 -8.28 8.17 -10.30
N PRO A 193 -9.01 8.55 -9.23
CA PRO A 193 -8.97 9.91 -8.69
C PRO A 193 -7.58 10.38 -8.28
N PHE A 194 -6.75 9.47 -7.76
CA PHE A 194 -5.43 9.81 -7.22
C PHE A 194 -4.31 9.83 -8.27
N THR A 195 -4.53 9.37 -9.49
CA THR A 195 -3.51 9.40 -10.55
C THR A 195 -3.48 10.72 -11.33
N SER A 196 -4.56 11.50 -11.27
CA SER A 196 -4.65 12.83 -11.91
C SER A 196 -4.32 13.99 -10.97
N GLN A 197 -4.21 13.75 -9.66
CA GLN A 197 -4.05 14.78 -8.64
C GLN A 197 -2.73 14.63 -7.89
N LYS A 198 -2.17 15.75 -7.45
CA LYS A 198 -0.90 15.76 -6.72
C LYS A 198 -1.05 15.16 -5.34
N ARG A 199 -0.29 14.14 -5.04
CA ARG A 199 -0.22 13.47 -3.74
C ARG A 199 1.08 13.83 -3.01
N PRO A 200 1.05 13.94 -1.69
CA PRO A 200 -0.06 13.65 -0.77
C PRO A 200 -0.99 14.84 -0.47
N GLU A 201 -0.92 15.93 -1.23
CA GLU A 201 -1.74 17.12 -0.96
C GLU A 201 -3.24 16.83 -1.07
N VAL A 202 -3.66 16.07 -2.09
CA VAL A 202 -5.07 15.68 -2.25
C VAL A 202 -5.51 14.72 -1.14
N ASP A 203 -4.63 13.82 -0.68
CA ASP A 203 -4.92 12.93 0.45
C ASP A 203 -5.32 13.72 1.69
N PHE A 204 -4.54 14.78 2.01
CA PHE A 204 -4.84 15.66 3.12
C PHE A 204 -6.20 16.32 3.00
N GLN A 205 -6.57 16.82 1.81
CA GLN A 205 -7.86 17.48 1.59
C GLN A 205 -9.03 16.49 1.77
N VAL A 206 -8.93 15.30 1.22
CA VAL A 206 -9.96 14.25 1.34
C VAL A 206 -10.12 13.83 2.81
N LEU A 207 -9.03 13.53 3.51
CA LEU A 207 -9.06 13.15 4.92
C LEU A 207 -9.64 14.25 5.81
N LYS A 208 -9.29 15.52 5.54
CA LYS A 208 -9.85 16.67 6.24
C LYS A 208 -11.36 16.81 5.97
N LYS A 209 -11.80 16.67 4.73
CA LYS A 209 -13.21 16.68 4.34
C LYS A 209 -14.01 15.57 5.01
N VAL A 210 -13.44 14.38 5.13
CA VAL A 210 -14.04 13.24 5.85
C VAL A 210 -14.12 13.49 7.37
N GLY A 211 -13.31 14.39 7.89
CA GLY A 211 -13.34 14.82 9.30
C GLY A 211 -12.48 13.97 10.22
N PHE A 212 -11.28 13.56 9.77
CA PHE A 212 -10.25 13.07 10.68
C PHE A 212 -9.72 14.22 11.55
N ALA A 213 -9.53 13.98 12.85
CA ALA A 213 -9.17 15.00 13.83
C ALA A 213 -7.73 15.45 13.74
N ARG A 214 -6.81 14.51 13.47
CA ARG A 214 -5.38 14.79 13.34
C ARG A 214 -4.85 14.08 12.10
N ILE A 215 -4.24 14.84 11.20
CA ILE A 215 -3.65 14.32 9.97
C ILE A 215 -2.16 14.70 9.96
N GLN A 216 -1.30 13.70 9.84
CA GLN A 216 0.15 13.85 9.74
C GLN A 216 0.62 13.22 8.44
N ILE A 217 1.40 13.95 7.66
CA ILE A 217 2.00 13.46 6.43
C ILE A 217 3.50 13.70 6.51
N ARG A 218 4.27 12.69 6.15
CA ARG A 218 5.73 12.79 6.13
C ARG A 218 6.33 12.01 4.99
N GLU A 219 7.46 12.45 4.51
CA GLU A 219 8.23 11.73 3.51
C GLU A 219 8.75 10.40 4.09
N ASN A 220 8.69 9.33 3.30
CA ASN A 220 9.38 8.09 3.62
C ASN A 220 10.85 8.19 3.19
N ARG A 221 11.69 8.74 4.09
CA ARG A 221 13.12 8.99 3.81
C ARG A 221 13.88 7.73 3.45
N TRP A 222 13.49 6.57 3.99
CA TRP A 222 14.20 5.32 3.70
C TRP A 222 13.94 4.84 2.28
N LEU A 223 12.67 4.86 1.83
CA LEU A 223 12.32 4.48 0.45
C LEU A 223 12.80 5.51 -0.57
N ASN A 224 12.82 6.78 -0.22
CA ASN A 224 13.30 7.86 -1.09
C ASN A 224 14.83 8.07 -1.05
N SER A 225 15.58 7.20 -0.37
CA SER A 225 17.02 7.39 -0.19
C SER A 225 17.81 7.00 -1.45
N PRO A 226 18.60 7.92 -2.02
CA PRO A 226 19.46 7.63 -3.17
C PRO A 226 20.60 6.64 -2.88
N TRP A 227 20.83 6.31 -1.60
CA TRP A 227 21.76 5.26 -1.19
C TRP A 227 21.21 3.84 -1.35
N ARG A 228 19.97 3.72 -1.79
CA ARG A 228 19.31 2.44 -2.03
C ARG A 228 19.22 2.14 -3.53
N MET A 229 19.50 0.88 -3.88
CA MET A 229 19.34 0.40 -5.25
C MET A 229 17.88 0.54 -5.72
N ASP A 230 16.91 0.28 -4.83
CA ASP A 230 15.48 0.39 -5.13
C ASP A 230 15.06 1.81 -5.54
N PHE A 231 15.72 2.85 -4.98
CA PHE A 231 15.50 4.23 -5.41
C PHE A 231 15.88 4.42 -6.88
N TRP A 232 17.00 3.89 -7.32
CA TRP A 232 17.46 4.01 -8.69
C TRP A 232 16.64 3.15 -9.68
N LYS A 233 16.09 2.03 -9.20
CA LYS A 233 15.22 1.17 -10.01
C LYS A 233 13.78 1.70 -10.14
N TYR A 234 13.20 2.21 -9.07
CA TYR A 234 11.76 2.48 -8.98
C TYR A 234 11.43 3.92 -8.53
N GLY A 235 12.39 4.69 -8.06
CA GLY A 235 12.16 6.02 -7.51
C GLY A 235 11.68 7.08 -8.52
N TYR A 236 11.81 6.81 -9.82
CA TYR A 236 11.25 7.67 -10.87
C TYR A 236 9.71 7.68 -10.90
N GLN A 237 9.07 6.65 -10.34
CA GLN A 237 7.61 6.52 -10.28
C GLN A 237 6.96 7.54 -9.34
N GLY A 238 7.71 8.18 -8.45
CA GLY A 238 7.21 9.21 -7.56
C GLY A 238 7.73 9.10 -6.13
N LYS A 239 7.60 10.20 -5.39
CA LYS A 239 8.04 10.24 -3.98
C LYS A 239 7.13 9.43 -3.09
N LYS A 240 7.74 8.62 -2.24
CA LYS A 240 7.03 7.83 -1.23
C LYS A 240 6.79 8.64 0.04
N PHE A 241 5.59 8.50 0.61
CA PHE A 241 5.19 9.19 1.83
C PHE A 241 4.41 8.26 2.77
N ILE A 242 4.20 8.75 3.97
CA ILE A 242 3.44 8.08 5.03
C ILE A 242 2.36 9.04 5.50
N VAL A 243 1.14 8.55 5.58
CA VAL A 243 0.00 9.30 6.13
C VAL A 243 -0.50 8.61 7.38
N ILE A 244 -0.76 9.41 8.41
CA ILE A 244 -1.37 8.99 9.66
C ILE A 244 -2.56 9.92 9.89
N ALA A 245 -3.77 9.36 9.97
CA ALA A 245 -4.96 10.15 10.28
C ALA A 245 -5.77 9.49 11.39
N THR A 246 -6.08 10.26 12.45
CA THR A 246 -6.70 9.76 13.67
C THR A 246 -8.16 10.17 13.73
N LYS A 247 -9.05 9.21 14.03
CA LYS A 247 -10.45 9.47 14.37
C LYS A 247 -10.53 10.18 15.72
N LYS A 248 -11.45 11.13 15.86
CA LYS A 248 -11.68 11.84 17.13
C LYS A 248 -12.04 10.85 18.24
N GLU A 249 -11.52 11.06 19.42
CA GLU A 249 -12.00 10.43 20.65
C GLU A 249 -13.43 10.88 20.95
N LYS A 250 -14.21 10.06 21.63
CA LYS A 250 -15.57 10.43 22.06
C LYS A 250 -15.53 11.49 23.13
#